data_40ba6e836bc3c723a99eaee5b6f76a3b
#
_entry.id   40ba6e836bc3c723a99eaee5b6f76a3b
#
_cell.length_a   1.000
_cell.length_b   1.000
_cell.length_c   1.000
_cell.angle_alpha   90.00
_cell.angle_beta   90.00
_cell.angle_gamma   90.00
#
_symmetry.space_group_name_H-M   'P 1'
#
loop_
_entity.id
_entity.type
_entity.pdbx_description
1 polymer ?
#
loop_
_entity_poly.entity_id
_entity_poly.type
_entity_poly.pdbx_seq_one_letter_code
_entity_poly.pdbx_strand_id
1 'polypeptide(L)'
;MKKIYISLALIFSLNSISAELWTVSELNERISKLKHDLVLLDVRTQAEYASGHILNAINISHEQVLESPELMTVYKDSQMVVFCRSGVRAGKVIQLLESLGFEDIIDIDGDMLAGSEAGYRMEVNDE
;
A
#
# COMPACT_ATOMS: atom_id res chain seq x y z
N MET A 1 55.09 22.07 6.33
CA MET A 1 54.01 21.70 5.40
C MET A 1 52.86 21.10 6.18
N LYS A 2 51.74 21.78 6.22
CA LYS A 2 50.53 21.25 6.87
C LYS A 2 49.80 20.39 5.84
N LYS A 3 49.65 19.11 6.11
CA LYS A 3 48.80 18.24 5.32
C LYS A 3 47.33 18.49 5.71
N ILE A 4 46.57 19.00 4.77
CA ILE A 4 45.11 19.15 4.96
C ILE A 4 44.47 17.82 4.61
N TYR A 5 43.98 17.13 5.63
CA TYR A 5 43.14 15.95 5.42
C TYR A 5 41.72 16.44 5.22
N ILE A 6 41.28 16.42 3.96
CA ILE A 6 39.87 16.63 3.65
C ILE A 6 39.18 15.31 3.98
N SER A 7 38.60 15.23 5.17
CA SER A 7 37.69 14.16 5.50
C SER A 7 36.43 14.33 4.65
N LEU A 8 36.34 13.57 3.58
CA LEU A 8 35.12 13.49 2.80
C LEU A 8 34.12 12.68 3.66
N ALA A 9 33.35 13.38 4.47
CA ALA A 9 32.20 12.75 5.13
C ALA A 9 31.19 12.37 4.04
N LEU A 10 31.18 11.08 3.68
CA LEU A 10 30.08 10.54 2.89
C LEU A 10 28.83 10.62 3.76
N ILE A 11 28.04 11.66 3.54
CA ILE A 11 26.73 11.75 4.11
C ILE A 11 25.85 10.77 3.32
N PHE A 12 25.74 9.54 3.80
CA PHE A 12 24.67 8.65 3.36
C PHE A 12 23.38 9.26 3.90
N SER A 13 22.70 10.00 3.06
CA SER A 13 21.31 10.32 3.27
C SER A 13 20.55 8.99 3.15
N LEU A 14 20.28 8.36 4.29
CA LEU A 14 19.33 7.28 4.38
C LEU A 14 17.95 7.89 4.12
N ASN A 15 17.58 8.00 2.85
CA ASN A 15 16.19 8.17 2.49
C ASN A 15 15.48 6.87 2.87
N SER A 16 14.98 6.78 4.10
CA SER A 16 14.01 5.75 4.43
C SER A 16 12.76 6.08 3.64
N ILE A 17 12.54 5.36 2.52
CA ILE A 17 11.30 5.42 1.77
C ILE A 17 10.26 4.74 2.67
N SER A 18 9.48 5.54 3.39
CA SER A 18 8.32 5.06 4.13
C SER A 18 7.08 5.26 3.27
N ALA A 19 6.11 4.34 3.40
CA ALA A 19 4.83 4.47 2.73
C ALA A 19 4.17 5.81 3.10
N GLU A 20 3.60 6.48 2.11
CA GLU A 20 2.79 7.66 2.33
C GLU A 20 1.48 7.25 3.01
N LEU A 21 1.01 8.04 3.96
CA LEU A 21 -0.25 7.80 4.67
C LEU A 21 -1.35 8.71 4.12
N TRP A 22 -2.41 8.11 3.62
CA TRP A 22 -3.61 8.84 3.23
C TRP A 22 -4.76 8.56 4.20
N THR A 23 -5.61 9.55 4.38
CA THR A 23 -6.92 9.34 5.01
C THR A 23 -7.87 8.65 4.02
N VAL A 24 -8.94 8.06 4.53
CA VAL A 24 -9.99 7.47 3.68
C VAL A 24 -10.62 8.54 2.77
N SER A 25 -10.76 9.76 3.26
CA SER A 25 -11.27 10.90 2.48
C SER A 25 -10.35 11.25 1.31
N GLU A 26 -9.03 11.30 1.55
CA GLU A 26 -8.03 11.52 0.49
C GLU A 26 -8.04 10.39 -0.55
N LEU A 27 -8.14 9.14 -0.09
CA LEU A 27 -8.26 7.98 -0.99
C LEU A 27 -9.46 8.13 -1.91
N ASN A 28 -10.63 8.43 -1.36
CA ASN A 28 -11.86 8.59 -2.13
C ASN A 28 -11.75 9.71 -3.17
N GLU A 29 -11.15 10.84 -2.80
CA GLU A 29 -10.88 11.94 -3.72
C GLU A 29 -9.92 11.52 -4.85
N ARG A 30 -8.85 10.79 -4.53
CA ARG A 30 -7.88 10.30 -5.50
C ARG A 30 -8.44 9.26 -6.45
N ILE A 31 -9.27 8.35 -5.96
CA ILE A 31 -9.96 7.35 -6.81
C ILE A 31 -10.81 8.03 -7.88
N SER A 32 -11.51 9.09 -7.53
CA SER A 32 -12.35 9.81 -8.49
C SER A 32 -11.55 10.58 -9.55
N LYS A 33 -10.32 11.00 -9.23
CA LYS A 33 -9.45 11.76 -10.13
C LYS A 33 -8.50 10.90 -10.97
N LEU A 34 -8.00 9.78 -10.42
CA LEU A 34 -6.91 8.97 -10.98
C LEU A 34 -7.38 7.59 -11.49
N LYS A 35 -8.55 7.51 -12.04
CA LYS A 35 -9.32 6.29 -12.35
C LYS A 35 -8.56 5.07 -12.90
N HIS A 36 -7.39 5.22 -13.51
CA HIS A 36 -6.69 4.12 -14.20
C HIS A 36 -5.26 3.86 -13.73
N ASP A 37 -4.67 4.78 -12.95
CA ASP A 37 -3.25 4.73 -12.59
C ASP A 37 -3.01 4.26 -11.15
N LEU A 38 -4.06 4.09 -10.36
CA LEU A 38 -3.99 3.70 -8.97
C LEU A 38 -4.37 2.23 -8.80
N VAL A 39 -3.45 1.44 -8.27
CA VAL A 39 -3.71 0.04 -7.91
C VAL A 39 -4.22 -0.02 -6.47
N LEU A 40 -5.42 -0.53 -6.28
CA LEU A 40 -6.02 -0.76 -4.97
C LEU A 40 -5.85 -2.23 -4.61
N LEU A 41 -5.00 -2.51 -3.64
CA LEU A 41 -4.70 -3.86 -3.21
C LEU A 41 -5.33 -4.16 -1.84
N ASP A 42 -6.34 -4.99 -1.85
CA ASP A 42 -6.99 -5.54 -0.66
C ASP A 42 -6.28 -6.84 -0.25
N VAL A 43 -5.58 -6.82 0.87
CA VAL A 43 -4.81 -7.96 1.35
C VAL A 43 -5.55 -8.78 2.42
N ARG A 44 -6.87 -8.57 2.52
CA ARG A 44 -7.75 -9.41 3.34
C ARG A 44 -7.91 -10.80 2.72
N THR A 45 -8.58 -11.70 3.43
CA THR A 45 -8.92 -13.01 2.86
C THR A 45 -9.91 -12.87 1.71
N GLN A 46 -9.97 -13.89 0.85
CA GLN A 46 -10.94 -13.94 -0.24
C GLN A 46 -12.38 -13.87 0.27
N ALA A 47 -12.68 -14.53 1.39
CA ALA A 47 -14.02 -14.50 2.00
C ALA A 47 -14.41 -13.10 2.49
N GLU A 48 -13.47 -12.39 3.13
CA GLU A 48 -13.69 -10.99 3.52
C GLU A 48 -13.93 -10.08 2.30
N TYR A 49 -13.11 -10.23 1.27
CA TYR A 49 -13.27 -9.48 0.02
C TYR A 49 -14.62 -9.73 -0.65
N ALA A 50 -15.03 -10.99 -0.73
CA ALA A 50 -16.33 -11.37 -1.32
C ALA A 50 -17.53 -10.81 -0.56
N SER A 51 -17.41 -10.62 0.76
CA SER A 51 -18.46 -10.05 1.60
C SER A 51 -18.63 -8.54 1.45
N GLY A 52 -17.69 -7.87 0.81
CA GLY A 52 -17.72 -6.44 0.54
C GLY A 52 -16.33 -5.87 0.39
N HIS A 53 -16.09 -5.13 -0.68
CA HIS A 53 -14.77 -4.55 -0.99
C HIS A 53 -14.91 -3.22 -1.72
N ILE A 54 -13.82 -2.47 -1.74
CA ILE A 54 -13.76 -1.20 -2.46
C ILE A 54 -13.82 -1.47 -3.97
N LEU A 55 -14.63 -0.68 -4.68
CA LEU A 55 -14.77 -0.74 -6.13
C LEU A 55 -13.40 -0.74 -6.83
N ASN A 56 -13.21 -1.68 -7.75
CA ASN A 56 -11.99 -1.90 -8.52
C ASN A 56 -10.76 -2.36 -7.70
N ALA A 57 -10.91 -2.67 -6.42
CA ALA A 57 -9.82 -3.26 -5.67
C ALA A 57 -9.55 -4.69 -6.14
N ILE A 58 -8.28 -5.05 -6.21
CA ILE A 58 -7.85 -6.43 -6.45
C ILE A 58 -7.57 -7.10 -5.10
N ASN A 59 -7.86 -8.38 -5.01
CA ASN A 59 -7.63 -9.15 -3.80
C ASN A 59 -6.48 -10.14 -4.00
N ILE A 60 -5.42 -9.92 -3.25
CA ILE A 60 -4.35 -10.90 -3.03
C ILE A 60 -4.12 -10.90 -1.54
N SER A 61 -4.44 -12.01 -0.86
CA SER A 61 -4.35 -12.07 0.60
C SER A 61 -2.91 -11.86 1.08
N HIS A 62 -2.76 -11.32 2.29
CA HIS A 62 -1.43 -11.10 2.86
C HIS A 62 -0.61 -12.39 2.92
N GLU A 63 -1.23 -13.52 3.17
CA GLU A 63 -0.56 -14.83 3.15
C GLU A 63 -0.01 -15.17 1.77
N GLN A 64 -0.79 -14.96 0.72
CA GLN A 64 -0.33 -15.17 -0.67
C GLN A 64 0.83 -14.24 -1.02
N VAL A 65 0.77 -12.97 -0.64
CA VAL A 65 1.86 -12.02 -0.91
C VAL A 65 3.14 -12.42 -0.17
N LEU A 66 3.03 -12.83 1.09
CA LEU A 66 4.19 -13.24 1.89
C LEU A 66 4.82 -14.55 1.39
N GLU A 67 4.01 -15.50 0.91
CA GLU A 67 4.49 -16.76 0.34
C GLU A 67 5.07 -16.59 -1.07
N SER A 68 4.46 -15.73 -1.87
CA SER A 68 4.79 -15.57 -3.29
C SER A 68 4.89 -14.07 -3.66
N PRO A 69 5.91 -13.37 -3.14
CA PRO A 69 6.06 -11.94 -3.40
C PRO A 69 6.23 -11.59 -4.88
N GLU A 70 6.63 -12.54 -5.71
CA GLU A 70 6.72 -12.39 -7.17
C GLU A 70 5.37 -12.06 -7.83
N LEU A 71 4.23 -12.36 -7.18
CA LEU A 71 2.90 -11.96 -7.65
C LEU A 71 2.76 -10.44 -7.78
N MET A 72 3.56 -9.71 -7.01
CA MET A 72 3.50 -8.25 -6.96
C MET A 72 4.36 -7.56 -8.02
N THR A 73 5.22 -8.29 -8.73
CA THR A 73 6.20 -7.72 -9.67
C THR A 73 5.55 -6.88 -10.77
N VAL A 74 4.37 -7.29 -11.24
CA VAL A 74 3.65 -6.56 -12.30
C VAL A 74 3.23 -5.15 -11.87
N TYR A 75 3.18 -4.87 -10.57
CA TYR A 75 2.76 -3.58 -10.01
C TYR A 75 3.93 -2.71 -9.54
N LYS A 76 5.17 -3.14 -9.74
CA LYS A 76 6.35 -2.48 -9.15
C LYS A 76 6.47 -0.99 -9.49
N ASP A 77 6.08 -0.61 -10.69
CA ASP A 77 6.14 0.77 -11.17
C ASP A 77 4.82 1.54 -10.99
N SER A 78 3.84 0.92 -10.36
CA SER A 78 2.53 1.51 -10.12
C SER A 78 2.45 2.15 -8.74
N GLN A 79 1.62 3.19 -8.62
CA GLN A 79 1.20 3.68 -7.32
C GLN A 79 0.20 2.69 -6.72
N MET A 80 0.52 2.16 -5.55
CA MET A 80 -0.28 1.12 -4.89
C MET A 80 -0.81 1.59 -3.55
N VAL A 81 -2.10 1.46 -3.37
CA VAL A 81 -2.74 1.58 -2.06
C VAL A 81 -2.93 0.17 -1.51
N VAL A 82 -2.32 -0.11 -0.36
CA VAL A 82 -2.38 -1.42 0.29
C VAL A 82 -3.19 -1.28 1.58
N PHE A 83 -4.22 -2.07 1.71
CA PHE A 83 -5.11 -2.00 2.88
C PHE A 83 -5.66 -3.37 3.27
N CYS A 84 -6.09 -3.46 4.52
CA CYS A 84 -6.81 -4.59 5.06
C CYS A 84 -7.98 -4.09 5.93
N ARG A 85 -8.41 -4.83 6.92
CA ARG A 85 -9.50 -4.39 7.81
C ARG A 85 -9.05 -3.28 8.76
N SER A 86 -7.96 -3.48 9.49
CA SER A 86 -7.48 -2.59 10.55
C SER A 86 -6.05 -2.07 10.37
N GLY A 87 -5.31 -2.57 9.39
CA GLY A 87 -3.94 -2.15 9.05
C GLY A 87 -2.83 -3.13 9.45
N VAL A 88 -3.09 -4.14 10.28
CA VAL A 88 -2.05 -5.08 10.74
C VAL A 88 -1.48 -5.91 9.60
N ARG A 89 -2.34 -6.53 8.81
CA ARG A 89 -1.94 -7.36 7.65
C ARG A 89 -1.35 -6.50 6.54
N ALA A 90 -1.96 -5.35 6.26
CA ALA A 90 -1.46 -4.39 5.30
C ALA A 90 -0.06 -3.89 5.67
N GLY A 91 0.19 -3.61 6.93
CA GLY A 91 1.51 -3.19 7.42
C GLY A 91 2.61 -4.21 7.12
N LYS A 92 2.34 -5.49 7.26
CA LYS A 92 3.29 -6.58 6.92
C LYS A 92 3.58 -6.63 5.43
N VAL A 93 2.56 -6.49 4.60
CA VAL A 93 2.71 -6.46 3.13
C VAL A 93 3.50 -5.22 2.71
N ILE A 94 3.19 -4.06 3.26
CA ILE A 94 3.89 -2.80 2.97
C ILE A 94 5.39 -2.93 3.29
N GLN A 95 5.74 -3.46 4.47
CA GLN A 95 7.13 -3.69 4.84
C GLN A 95 7.86 -4.59 3.85
N LEU A 96 7.21 -5.67 3.41
CA LEU A 96 7.78 -6.56 2.40
C LEU A 96 8.00 -5.84 1.07
N LEU A 97 7.00 -5.12 0.58
CA LEU A 97 7.08 -4.41 -0.69
C LEU A 97 8.17 -3.33 -0.68
N GLU A 98 8.28 -2.58 0.41
CA GLU A 98 9.36 -1.60 0.59
C GLU A 98 10.74 -2.27 0.55
N SER A 99 10.90 -3.44 1.20
CA SER A 99 12.14 -4.22 1.18
C SER A 99 12.51 -4.73 -0.22
N LEU A 100 11.53 -4.90 -1.09
CA LEU A 100 11.69 -5.33 -2.48
C LEU A 100 11.88 -4.17 -3.47
N GLY A 101 11.96 -2.94 -2.97
CA GLY A 101 12.21 -1.75 -3.78
C GLY A 101 10.97 -1.10 -4.40
N PHE A 102 9.78 -1.40 -3.91
CA PHE A 102 8.57 -0.67 -4.27
C PHE A 102 8.62 0.71 -3.64
N GLU A 103 8.52 1.76 -4.44
CA GLU A 103 8.78 3.15 -4.00
C GLU A 103 7.49 3.95 -3.79
N ASP A 104 6.38 3.55 -4.41
CA ASP A 104 5.15 4.33 -4.43
C ASP A 104 4.00 3.56 -3.77
N ILE A 105 4.18 3.30 -2.48
CA ILE A 105 3.22 2.59 -1.64
C ILE A 105 2.46 3.59 -0.76
N ILE A 106 1.16 3.44 -0.70
CA ILE A 106 0.26 4.23 0.11
C ILE A 106 -0.38 3.33 1.17
N ASP A 107 -0.31 3.75 2.41
CA ASP A 107 -1.02 3.18 3.54
C ASP A 107 -2.29 4.01 3.83
N ILE A 108 -3.33 3.37 4.31
CA ILE A 108 -4.60 4.04 4.62
C ILE A 108 -4.79 4.11 6.13
N ASP A 109 -4.97 5.30 6.65
CA ASP A 109 -5.25 5.52 8.06
C ASP A 109 -6.61 4.91 8.44
N GLY A 110 -6.57 3.90 9.30
CA GLY A 110 -7.74 3.16 9.76
C GLY A 110 -8.31 2.12 8.81
N ASP A 111 -7.76 1.96 7.60
CA ASP A 111 -8.10 0.93 6.63
C ASP A 111 -9.61 0.80 6.35
N MET A 112 -10.12 -0.44 6.19
CA MET A 112 -11.53 -0.69 5.89
C MET A 112 -12.47 -0.28 7.02
N LEU A 113 -12.04 -0.33 8.28
CA LEU A 113 -12.85 0.13 9.41
C LEU A 113 -13.14 1.63 9.32
N ALA A 114 -12.14 2.44 8.98
CA ALA A 114 -12.34 3.87 8.77
C ALA A 114 -13.25 4.14 7.56
N GLY A 115 -13.12 3.34 6.49
CA GLY A 115 -13.99 3.42 5.33
C GLY A 115 -15.45 3.14 5.66
N SER A 116 -15.71 2.09 6.43
CA SER A 116 -17.06 1.74 6.89
C SER A 116 -17.67 2.82 7.77
N GLU A 117 -16.92 3.38 8.71
CA GLU A 117 -17.36 4.48 9.56
C GLU A 117 -17.68 5.75 8.76
N ALA A 118 -16.93 6.02 7.70
CA ALA A 118 -17.16 7.15 6.81
C ALA A 118 -18.30 6.92 5.80
N GLY A 119 -18.88 5.71 5.75
CA GLY A 119 -20.00 5.38 4.88
C GLY A 119 -19.63 5.19 3.41
N TYR A 120 -18.38 4.83 3.10
CA TYR A 120 -17.98 4.56 1.72
C TYR A 120 -18.64 3.30 1.17
N ARG A 121 -18.99 3.41 -0.11
CA ARG A 121 -19.67 2.35 -0.83
C ARG A 121 -18.75 1.15 -1.08
N MET A 122 -19.25 -0.03 -0.71
CA MET A 122 -18.58 -1.31 -0.93
C MET A 122 -19.31 -2.11 -2.00
N GLU A 123 -18.53 -2.79 -2.84
CA GLU A 123 -19.08 -3.83 -3.71
C GLU A 123 -19.20 -5.14 -2.94
N VAL A 124 -20.24 -5.87 -3.22
CA VAL A 124 -20.45 -7.24 -2.75
C VAL A 124 -20.51 -8.15 -3.97
N ASN A 125 -19.74 -9.22 -3.97
CA ASN A 125 -19.85 -10.22 -5.02
C ASN A 125 -21.19 -10.96 -4.87
N ASP A 126 -22.04 -10.83 -5.87
CA ASP A 126 -23.22 -11.67 -5.99
C ASP A 126 -22.74 -13.07 -6.40
N GLU A 127 -22.99 -14.03 -5.53
CA GLU A 127 -22.80 -15.45 -5.86
C GLU A 127 -23.92 -15.95 -6.76
#